data_f77f02c1383525504a5c72eb3f7bcb37
#
_entry.id   f77f02c1383525504a5c72eb3f7bcb37
#
_cell.length_a   1.000
_cell.length_b   1.000
_cell.length_c   1.000
_cell.angle_alpha   90.00
_cell.angle_beta   90.00
_cell.angle_gamma   90.00
#
_symmetry.space_group_name_H-M   'P 1'
#
loop_
_entity.id
_entity.type
_entity.pdbx_description
1 polymer ?
#
loop_
_entity_poly.entity_id
_entity_poly.type
_entity_poly.pdbx_seq_one_letter_code
_entity_poly.pdbx_strand_id
1 'polypeptide(L)'
;MSEPEHSNAALVQRVFAAFGTDAMAVSAAFARDIVWRVPGNTVMSGEYRGRRDVVEFLRRTGLETAGTYRSRLHTVLADDEWAVAIYRATGSRNGIDLDVDQALVIRVADGLWQDVTAVPLDSAFETFWA
;
A
#
# COMPACT_ATOMS: atom_id res chain seq x y z
N MET A 1 5.51 11.76 28.62
CA MET A 1 6.51 11.68 27.51
C MET A 1 6.13 10.48 26.64
N SER A 2 5.93 10.71 25.38
CA SER A 2 5.63 9.61 24.45
C SER A 2 6.89 8.81 24.16
N GLU A 3 6.74 7.50 24.01
CA GLU A 3 7.85 6.67 23.57
C GLU A 3 8.28 7.04 22.14
N PRO A 4 9.56 6.86 21.78
CA PRO A 4 9.99 7.05 20.41
C PRO A 4 9.25 6.08 19.50
N GLU A 5 8.83 6.57 18.35
CA GLU A 5 8.19 5.75 17.34
C GLU A 5 9.19 4.71 16.82
N HIS A 6 8.73 3.46 16.62
CA HIS A 6 9.56 2.42 16.04
C HIS A 6 10.03 2.82 14.64
N SER A 7 11.29 2.55 14.29
CA SER A 7 11.88 2.93 13.01
C SER A 7 11.10 2.37 11.81
N ASN A 8 10.53 1.17 11.94
CA ASN A 8 9.72 0.60 10.87
C ASN A 8 8.35 1.29 10.75
N ALA A 9 7.80 1.79 11.85
CA ALA A 9 6.60 2.63 11.79
C ALA A 9 6.90 3.95 11.09
N ALA A 10 8.02 4.59 11.40
CA ALA A 10 8.44 5.82 10.73
C ALA A 10 8.69 5.60 9.23
N LEU A 11 9.28 4.46 8.85
CA LEU A 11 9.46 4.09 7.45
C LEU A 11 8.12 3.99 6.71
N VAL A 12 7.13 3.32 7.31
CA VAL A 12 5.78 3.19 6.72
C VAL A 12 5.15 4.56 6.54
N GLN A 13 5.25 5.43 7.53
CA GLN A 13 4.71 6.80 7.44
C GLN A 13 5.34 7.58 6.28
N ARG A 14 6.65 7.49 6.11
CA ARG A 14 7.35 8.16 4.99
C ARG A 14 6.88 7.65 3.64
N VAL A 15 6.71 6.33 3.50
CA VAL A 15 6.23 5.74 2.24
C VAL A 15 4.81 6.19 1.92
N PHE A 16 3.91 6.16 2.91
CA PHE A 16 2.53 6.62 2.70
C PHE A 16 2.47 8.10 2.33
N ALA A 17 3.32 8.93 2.93
CA ALA A 17 3.39 10.35 2.58
C ALA A 17 3.86 10.57 1.14
N ALA A 18 4.66 9.65 0.59
CA ALA A 18 5.18 9.73 -0.77
C ALA A 18 4.23 9.14 -1.82
N PHE A 19 3.25 8.33 -1.43
CA PHE A 19 2.30 7.74 -2.38
C PHE A 19 1.57 8.83 -3.18
N GLY A 20 1.64 8.70 -4.52
CA GLY A 20 0.99 9.64 -5.43
C GLY A 20 1.71 10.97 -5.61
N THR A 21 2.81 11.22 -4.90
CA THR A 21 3.55 12.50 -4.95
C THR A 21 5.02 12.33 -5.31
N ASP A 22 5.68 11.28 -4.82
CA ASP A 22 7.12 11.05 -5.04
C ASP A 22 7.37 9.56 -5.33
N ALA A 23 7.26 9.19 -6.58
CA ALA A 23 7.44 7.81 -7.02
C ALA A 23 8.86 7.29 -6.76
N MET A 24 9.87 8.15 -6.81
CA MET A 24 11.26 7.74 -6.54
C MET A 24 11.46 7.39 -5.08
N ALA A 25 10.87 8.17 -4.16
CA ALA A 25 10.94 7.89 -2.73
C ALA A 25 10.21 6.59 -2.40
N VAL A 26 9.06 6.32 -3.02
CA VAL A 26 8.33 5.05 -2.84
C VAL A 26 9.20 3.88 -3.32
N SER A 27 9.73 3.96 -4.52
CA SER A 27 10.58 2.91 -5.10
C SER A 27 11.83 2.65 -4.25
N ALA A 28 12.45 3.70 -3.73
CA ALA A 28 13.66 3.58 -2.90
C ALA A 28 13.41 2.86 -1.57
N ALA A 29 12.16 2.82 -1.09
CA ALA A 29 11.80 2.11 0.14
C ALA A 29 11.54 0.61 -0.08
N PHE A 30 11.51 0.15 -1.32
CA PHE A 30 11.22 -1.24 -1.65
C PHE A 30 12.50 -2.04 -1.87
N ALA A 31 12.55 -3.25 -1.31
CA ALA A 31 13.59 -4.21 -1.64
C ALA A 31 13.53 -4.53 -3.14
N ARG A 32 14.67 -4.84 -3.73
CA ARG A 32 14.74 -5.16 -5.16
C ARG A 32 13.86 -6.33 -5.55
N ASP A 33 13.74 -7.33 -4.67
CA ASP A 33 12.96 -8.54 -4.85
C ASP A 33 11.65 -8.53 -4.05
N ILE A 34 11.12 -7.34 -3.75
CA ILE A 34 9.83 -7.17 -3.05
C ILE A 34 8.73 -8.00 -3.71
N VAL A 35 7.83 -8.53 -2.90
CA VAL A 35 6.60 -9.18 -3.37
C VAL A 35 5.40 -8.46 -2.78
N TRP A 36 4.43 -8.14 -3.63
CA TRP A 36 3.20 -7.48 -3.22
C TRP A 36 2.01 -8.33 -3.67
N ARG A 37 1.13 -8.69 -2.72
CA ARG A 37 -0.04 -9.54 -2.99
C ARG A 37 -1.33 -8.78 -2.77
N VAL A 38 -2.21 -8.86 -3.75
CA VAL A 38 -3.57 -8.32 -3.66
C VAL A 38 -4.54 -9.52 -3.81
N PRO A 39 -5.37 -9.79 -2.79
CA PRO A 39 -6.27 -10.94 -2.80
C PRO A 39 -7.46 -10.72 -3.72
N GLY A 40 -8.27 -11.77 -3.87
CA GLY A 40 -9.52 -11.71 -4.59
C GLY A 40 -9.38 -12.02 -6.06
N ASN A 41 -10.40 -11.62 -6.82
CA ASN A 41 -10.49 -11.86 -8.25
C ASN A 41 -10.91 -10.58 -8.99
N THR A 42 -10.17 -9.53 -8.76
CA THR A 42 -10.40 -8.20 -9.37
C THR A 42 -9.36 -7.92 -10.45
N VAL A 43 -9.53 -6.81 -11.18
CA VAL A 43 -8.54 -6.38 -12.18
C VAL A 43 -7.18 -6.06 -11.57
N MET A 44 -7.13 -5.77 -10.26
CA MET A 44 -5.90 -5.45 -9.53
C MET A 44 -5.36 -6.63 -8.73
N SER A 45 -6.10 -7.73 -8.62
CA SER A 45 -5.68 -8.90 -7.85
C SER A 45 -4.49 -9.60 -8.48
N GLY A 46 -3.65 -10.20 -7.64
CA GLY A 46 -2.51 -10.97 -8.09
C GLY A 46 -1.30 -10.83 -7.19
N GLU A 47 -0.20 -11.40 -7.63
CA GLU A 47 1.09 -11.35 -6.98
C GLU A 47 2.08 -10.64 -7.89
N TYR A 48 2.61 -9.53 -7.41
CA TYR A 48 3.56 -8.69 -8.14
C TYR A 48 4.94 -8.90 -7.54
N ARG A 49 5.90 -9.31 -8.37
CA ARG A 49 7.25 -9.69 -7.92
C ARG A 49 8.29 -8.75 -8.50
N GLY A 50 9.15 -8.24 -7.63
CA GLY A 50 10.23 -7.33 -7.98
C GLY A 50 9.80 -5.87 -7.94
N ARG A 51 10.76 -5.01 -7.62
CA ARG A 51 10.53 -3.57 -7.46
C ARG A 51 9.85 -2.96 -8.70
N ARG A 52 10.30 -3.34 -9.88
CA ARG A 52 9.76 -2.81 -11.13
C ARG A 52 8.28 -3.13 -11.30
N ASP A 53 7.89 -4.38 -11.06
CA ASP A 53 6.50 -4.80 -11.25
C ASP A 53 5.59 -4.21 -10.17
N VAL A 54 6.10 -4.07 -8.95
CA VAL A 54 5.34 -3.44 -7.86
C VAL A 54 5.12 -1.95 -8.14
N VAL A 55 6.14 -1.25 -8.60
CA VAL A 55 6.00 0.18 -8.97
C VAL A 55 5.00 0.33 -10.12
N GLU A 56 5.05 -0.56 -11.11
CA GLU A 56 4.10 -0.56 -12.23
C GLU A 56 2.67 -0.84 -11.76
N PHE A 57 2.48 -1.75 -10.80
CA PHE A 57 1.18 -2.01 -10.17
C PHE A 57 0.65 -0.74 -9.49
N LEU A 58 1.47 -0.03 -8.73
CA LEU A 58 1.05 1.21 -8.07
C LEU A 58 0.70 2.30 -9.09
N ARG A 59 1.48 2.41 -10.17
CA ARG A 59 1.18 3.33 -11.27
C ARG A 59 -0.17 3.01 -11.91
N ARG A 60 -0.45 1.73 -12.12
CA ARG A 60 -1.71 1.27 -12.70
C ARG A 60 -2.91 1.58 -11.79
N THR A 61 -2.72 1.51 -10.48
CA THR A 61 -3.76 1.92 -9.51
C THR A 61 -4.20 3.36 -9.75
N GLY A 62 -3.24 4.25 -9.98
CA GLY A 62 -3.53 5.64 -10.32
C GLY A 62 -4.22 5.79 -11.67
N LEU A 63 -3.79 5.05 -12.69
CA LEU A 63 -4.39 5.12 -14.03
C LEU A 63 -5.84 4.61 -14.04
N GLU A 64 -6.10 3.49 -13.38
CA GLU A 64 -7.45 2.89 -13.32
C GLU A 64 -8.45 3.80 -12.60
N THR A 65 -8.00 4.71 -11.78
CA THR A 65 -8.83 5.66 -11.04
C THR A 65 -8.74 7.08 -11.59
N ALA A 66 -8.14 7.28 -12.76
CA ALA A 66 -7.92 8.60 -13.36
C ALA A 66 -7.28 9.60 -12.39
N GLY A 67 -6.33 9.13 -11.60
CA GLY A 67 -5.58 9.94 -10.63
C GLY A 67 -6.33 10.29 -9.36
N THR A 68 -7.48 9.68 -9.09
CA THR A 68 -8.30 10.00 -7.91
C THR A 68 -7.94 9.17 -6.67
N TYR A 69 -7.21 8.07 -6.83
CA TYR A 69 -6.90 7.17 -5.71
C TYR A 69 -6.03 7.88 -4.67
N ARG A 70 -6.43 7.75 -3.41
CA ARG A 70 -5.68 8.26 -2.25
C ARG A 70 -5.66 7.24 -1.14
N SER A 71 -4.53 7.18 -0.43
CA SER A 71 -4.36 6.36 0.76
C SER A 71 -4.00 7.27 1.92
N ARG A 72 -4.89 7.39 2.89
CA ARG A 72 -4.65 8.20 4.08
C ARG A 72 -4.39 7.30 5.27
N LEU A 73 -3.15 7.30 5.74
CA LEU A 73 -2.72 6.48 6.86
C LEU A 73 -3.40 6.91 8.17
N HIS A 74 -3.97 5.95 8.90
CA HIS A 74 -4.54 6.16 10.23
C HIS A 74 -3.63 5.66 11.33
N THR A 75 -3.15 4.42 11.22
CA THR A 75 -2.46 3.73 12.30
C THR A 75 -1.37 2.83 11.73
N VAL A 76 -0.22 2.82 12.40
CA VAL A 76 0.85 1.87 12.13
C VAL A 76 1.19 1.14 13.41
N LEU A 77 1.25 -0.18 13.35
CA LEU A 77 1.79 -1.05 14.40
C LEU A 77 3.02 -1.71 13.82
N ALA A 78 4.13 -1.68 14.55
CA ALA A 78 5.39 -2.21 14.00
C ALA A 78 6.28 -2.81 15.09
N ASP A 79 7.03 -3.83 14.68
CA ASP A 79 8.16 -4.36 15.42
C ASP A 79 9.39 -4.43 14.50
N ASP A 80 10.41 -5.18 14.88
CA ASP A 80 11.67 -5.23 14.14
C ASP A 80 11.55 -5.87 12.76
N GLU A 81 10.50 -6.65 12.51
CA GLU A 81 10.33 -7.41 11.27
C GLU A 81 9.05 -7.06 10.53
N TRP A 82 7.98 -6.72 11.25
CA TRP A 82 6.65 -6.54 10.68
C TRP A 82 6.09 -5.15 10.95
N ALA A 83 5.27 -4.68 10.02
CA ALA A 83 4.44 -3.50 10.21
C ALA A 83 3.04 -3.78 9.66
N VAL A 84 2.03 -3.25 10.34
CA VAL A 84 0.66 -3.25 9.85
C VAL A 84 0.23 -1.79 9.71
N ALA A 85 -0.12 -1.41 8.48
CA ALA A 85 -0.62 -0.07 8.18
C ALA A 85 -2.12 -0.15 7.95
N ILE A 86 -2.90 0.60 8.73
CA ILE A 86 -4.35 0.74 8.54
C ILE A 86 -4.60 2.12 7.97
N TYR A 87 -5.29 2.18 6.83
CA TYR A 87 -5.46 3.41 6.09
C TYR A 87 -6.83 3.48 5.43
N ARG A 88 -7.24 4.71 5.11
CA ARG A 88 -8.46 4.97 4.34
C ARG A 88 -8.10 5.07 2.87
N ALA A 89 -8.72 4.23 2.05
CA ALA A 89 -8.56 4.27 0.60
C ALA A 89 -9.79 4.94 -0.01
N THR A 90 -9.55 5.94 -0.86
CA THR A 90 -10.60 6.65 -1.57
C THR A 90 -10.26 6.77 -3.05
N GLY A 91 -11.27 6.91 -3.88
CA GLY A 91 -11.09 7.08 -5.32
C GLY A 91 -12.38 6.88 -6.09
N SER A 92 -12.31 7.04 -7.40
CA SER A 92 -13.44 6.80 -8.30
C SER A 92 -12.97 6.03 -9.52
N ARG A 93 -13.79 5.08 -9.97
CA ARG A 93 -13.51 4.26 -11.14
C ARG A 93 -14.84 3.83 -11.78
N ASN A 94 -14.99 4.12 -13.07
CA ASN A 94 -16.20 3.74 -13.82
C ASN A 94 -17.51 4.18 -13.14
N GLY A 95 -17.52 5.39 -12.55
CA GLY A 95 -18.69 5.93 -11.87
C GLY A 95 -18.95 5.36 -10.48
N ILE A 96 -18.06 4.51 -9.96
CA ILE A 96 -18.16 3.92 -8.62
C ILE A 96 -17.13 4.59 -7.72
N ASP A 97 -17.55 5.05 -6.54
CA ASP A 97 -16.67 5.63 -5.54
C ASP A 97 -16.18 4.56 -4.56
N LEU A 98 -14.91 4.66 -4.18
CA LEU A 98 -14.31 3.89 -3.11
C LEU A 98 -14.10 4.80 -1.91
N ASP A 99 -14.47 4.32 -0.71
CA ASP A 99 -14.21 5.01 0.55
C ASP A 99 -14.26 3.98 1.68
N VAL A 100 -13.14 3.28 1.87
CA VAL A 100 -13.07 2.11 2.75
C VAL A 100 -11.78 2.08 3.53
N ASP A 101 -11.81 1.40 4.68
CA ASP A 101 -10.60 1.07 5.41
C ASP A 101 -9.94 -0.17 4.82
N GLN A 102 -8.62 -0.12 4.75
CA GLN A 102 -7.79 -1.23 4.29
C GLN A 102 -6.56 -1.35 5.17
N ALA A 103 -5.91 -2.49 5.08
CA ALA A 103 -4.63 -2.70 5.75
C ALA A 103 -3.60 -3.24 4.78
N LEU A 104 -2.34 -2.91 5.05
CA LEU A 104 -1.18 -3.58 4.46
C LEU A 104 -0.43 -4.28 5.58
N VAL A 105 -0.13 -5.55 5.38
CA VAL A 105 0.78 -6.32 6.25
C VAL A 105 2.13 -6.34 5.54
N ILE A 106 3.13 -5.76 6.19
CA ILE A 106 4.42 -5.45 5.56
C ILE A 106 5.53 -6.16 6.35
N ARG A 107 6.36 -6.95 5.67
CA ARG A 107 7.59 -7.44 6.25
C ARG A 107 8.74 -6.52 5.83
N VAL A 108 9.49 -6.06 6.82
CA VAL A 108 10.62 -5.14 6.63
C VAL A 108 11.91 -5.89 6.89
N ALA A 109 12.88 -5.74 6.00
CA ALA A 109 14.22 -6.26 6.15
C ALA A 109 15.23 -5.22 5.68
N ASP A 110 16.27 -4.98 6.46
CA ASP A 110 17.34 -4.02 6.13
C ASP A 110 16.81 -2.61 5.81
N GLY A 111 15.75 -2.18 6.51
CA GLY A 111 15.15 -0.87 6.31
C GLY A 111 14.33 -0.71 5.03
N LEU A 112 13.98 -1.83 4.36
CA LEU A 112 13.23 -1.85 3.12
C LEU A 112 11.98 -2.72 3.25
N TRP A 113 10.94 -2.37 2.51
CA TRP A 113 9.74 -3.21 2.38
C TRP A 113 10.07 -4.44 1.53
N GLN A 114 9.99 -5.62 2.14
CA GLN A 114 10.37 -6.89 1.50
C GLN A 114 9.17 -7.66 0.98
N ASP A 115 8.06 -7.65 1.72
CA ASP A 115 6.86 -8.41 1.41
C ASP A 115 5.65 -7.62 1.87
N VAL A 116 4.64 -7.50 1.03
CA VAL A 116 3.43 -6.74 1.33
C VAL A 116 2.22 -7.56 0.94
N THR A 117 1.26 -7.69 1.86
CA THR A 117 -0.04 -8.29 1.58
C THR A 117 -1.12 -7.26 1.86
N ALA A 118 -1.93 -6.97 0.85
CA ALA A 118 -3.10 -6.11 1.02
C ALA A 118 -4.22 -6.90 1.70
N VAL A 119 -4.86 -6.27 2.68
CA VAL A 119 -5.97 -6.88 3.43
C VAL A 119 -7.16 -5.92 3.36
N PRO A 120 -8.09 -6.14 2.43
CA PRO A 120 -9.33 -5.35 2.39
C PRO A 120 -10.15 -5.60 3.65
N LEU A 121 -10.64 -4.52 4.26
CA LEU A 121 -11.46 -4.58 5.47
C LEU A 121 -12.94 -4.35 5.16
N ASP A 122 -13.31 -4.24 3.88
CA ASP A 122 -14.66 -4.01 3.44
C ASP A 122 -14.88 -4.70 2.08
N SER A 123 -16.03 -5.34 1.91
CA SER A 123 -16.40 -6.03 0.67
C SER A 123 -16.52 -5.08 -0.53
N ALA A 124 -16.69 -3.79 -0.32
CA ALA A 124 -16.72 -2.79 -1.38
C ALA A 124 -15.44 -2.75 -2.23
N PHE A 125 -14.32 -3.24 -1.69
CA PHE A 125 -13.07 -3.41 -2.44
C PHE A 125 -13.29 -4.26 -3.71
N GLU A 126 -13.95 -5.41 -3.57
CA GLU A 126 -14.21 -6.32 -4.69
C GLU A 126 -15.08 -5.66 -5.77
N THR A 127 -16.12 -4.95 -5.34
CA THR A 127 -17.05 -4.25 -6.25
C THR A 127 -16.33 -3.12 -6.99
N PHE A 128 -15.50 -2.37 -6.30
CA PHE A 128 -14.79 -1.23 -6.90
C PHE A 128 -13.82 -1.67 -7.99
N TRP A 129 -13.06 -2.73 -7.74
CA TRP A 129 -12.04 -3.21 -8.65
C TRP A 129 -12.52 -4.30 -9.63
N ALA A 130 -13.80 -4.60 -9.59
CA ALA A 130 -14.40 -5.62 -10.46
C ALA A 130 -14.22 -5.31 -11.96
#